data_906983c2cdbb90cfd9b86a2f73f47d72
#
_entry.id   906983c2cdbb90cfd9b86a2f73f47d72
#
_cell.length_a   1.000
_cell.length_b   1.000
_cell.length_c   1.000
_cell.angle_alpha   90.00
_cell.angle_beta   90.00
_cell.angle_gamma   90.00
#
_symmetry.space_group_name_H-M   'P 1'
#
loop_
_entity.id
_entity.type
_entity.pdbx_description
1 polymer ?
#
loop_
_entity_poly.entity_id
_entity_poly.type
_entity_poly.pdbx_seq_one_letter_code
_entity_poly.pdbx_strand_id
1 'polypeptide(L)'
;MLAMIGSASVLSGIAPASRVMWFTEMFWAWGLVAILLLAYRQFRFSAAAYSCFFVWSLLQIIGAHWTFEHVPMDWLTAPLGLERNPFDRIAHFAVGWFAFPLSELYWRKGYVRSRILAAFFAVMTIIAMAGLWEIVEWLYAVIDGGEAGAAFLGSQGDEWDAQKDILCDAFGAVCSSTLFLSCNRNEPGNCRCIST
;
A
#
# COMPACT_ATOMS: atom_id res chain seq x y z
N MET A 1 -14.47 8.79 4.05
CA MET A 1 -13.19 8.40 3.45
C MET A 1 -12.74 9.38 2.36
N LEU A 2 -13.48 9.58 1.25
CA LEU A 2 -13.05 10.48 0.16
C LEU A 2 -12.78 11.92 0.63
N ALA A 3 -13.66 12.50 1.45
CA ALA A 3 -13.44 13.84 1.99
C ALA A 3 -12.15 13.91 2.84
N MET A 4 -11.87 12.87 3.65
CA MET A 4 -10.65 12.80 4.45
C MET A 4 -9.40 12.68 3.59
N ILE A 5 -9.41 11.83 2.54
CA ILE A 5 -8.30 11.72 1.59
C ILE A 5 -8.10 13.07 0.89
N GLY A 6 -9.17 13.72 0.43
CA GLY A 6 -9.09 15.03 -0.23
C GLY A 6 -8.51 16.10 0.70
N SER A 7 -8.99 16.20 1.94
CA SER A 7 -8.46 17.16 2.92
C SER A 7 -7.00 16.87 3.26
N ALA A 8 -6.64 15.59 3.48
CA ALA A 8 -5.27 15.19 3.75
C ALA A 8 -4.34 15.50 2.57
N SER A 9 -4.79 15.27 1.32
CA SER A 9 -4.04 15.62 0.11
C SER A 9 -3.75 17.11 0.03
N VAL A 10 -4.74 17.95 0.29
CA VAL A 10 -4.57 19.42 0.29
C VAL A 10 -3.58 19.86 1.37
N LEU A 11 -3.76 19.35 2.59
CA LEU A 11 -2.88 19.67 3.72
C LEU A 11 -1.43 19.21 3.47
N SER A 12 -1.23 17.99 2.95
CA SER A 12 0.09 17.47 2.64
C SER A 12 0.82 18.26 1.53
N GLY A 13 0.06 18.94 0.67
CA GLY A 13 0.64 19.83 -0.36
C GLY A 13 1.14 21.17 0.19
N ILE A 14 0.88 21.49 1.47
CA ILE A 14 1.38 22.72 2.11
C ILE A 14 2.82 22.47 2.57
N ALA A 15 3.78 23.12 1.89
CA ALA A 15 5.22 23.02 2.19
C ALA A 15 5.76 21.58 2.35
N PRO A 16 5.55 20.67 1.35
CA PRO A 16 6.15 19.33 1.41
C PRO A 16 7.67 19.42 1.32
N ALA A 17 8.35 18.40 1.83
CA ALA A 17 9.82 18.31 1.83
C ALA A 17 10.41 18.45 0.42
N SER A 18 9.76 17.84 -0.58
CA SER A 18 10.09 18.00 -2.01
C SER A 18 8.80 18.04 -2.82
N ARG A 19 8.63 19.09 -3.64
CA ARG A 19 7.45 19.20 -4.52
C ARG A 19 7.43 18.14 -5.61
N VAL A 20 8.59 17.81 -6.17
CA VAL A 20 8.70 16.80 -7.22
C VAL A 20 8.30 15.45 -6.66
N MET A 21 8.93 15.04 -5.54
CA MET A 21 8.58 13.78 -4.87
C MET A 21 7.12 13.73 -4.45
N TRP A 22 6.60 14.84 -3.90
CA TRP A 22 5.19 14.92 -3.50
C TRP A 22 4.24 14.63 -4.68
N PHE A 23 4.47 15.21 -5.86
CA PHE A 23 3.63 14.94 -7.03
C PHE A 23 3.78 13.50 -7.52
N THR A 24 4.99 12.97 -7.53
CA THR A 24 5.28 11.59 -7.95
C THR A 24 4.55 10.60 -7.05
N GLU A 25 4.62 10.79 -5.74
CA GLU A 25 3.98 9.90 -4.76
C GLU A 25 2.45 10.07 -4.73
N MET A 26 1.96 11.30 -4.80
CA MET A 26 0.52 11.58 -4.82
C MET A 26 -0.17 11.04 -6.08
N PHE A 27 0.55 10.89 -7.20
CA PHE A 27 0.02 10.28 -8.40
C PHE A 27 -0.57 8.88 -8.14
N TRP A 28 0.06 8.09 -7.30
CA TRP A 28 -0.39 6.75 -6.95
C TRP A 28 -1.65 6.77 -6.07
N ALA A 29 -1.69 7.65 -5.07
CA ALA A 29 -2.86 7.80 -4.21
C ALA A 29 -4.08 8.29 -5.00
N TRP A 30 -3.91 9.30 -5.85
CA TRP A 30 -4.99 9.81 -6.70
C TRP A 30 -5.38 8.81 -7.79
N GLY A 31 -4.43 8.10 -8.36
CA GLY A 31 -4.67 7.02 -9.34
C GLY A 31 -5.54 5.91 -8.75
N LEU A 32 -5.23 5.45 -7.53
CA LEU A 32 -6.06 4.48 -6.82
C LEU A 32 -7.48 4.99 -6.60
N VAL A 33 -7.64 6.23 -6.10
CA VAL A 33 -8.96 6.82 -5.88
C VAL A 33 -9.74 6.91 -7.19
N ALA A 34 -9.10 7.35 -8.28
CA ALA A 34 -9.73 7.42 -9.60
C ALA A 34 -10.19 6.04 -10.08
N ILE A 35 -9.34 5.02 -9.97
CA ILE A 35 -9.67 3.64 -10.33
C ILE A 35 -10.87 3.15 -9.51
N LEU A 36 -10.89 3.37 -8.21
CA LEU A 36 -11.98 2.95 -7.34
C LEU A 36 -13.30 3.66 -7.68
N LEU A 37 -13.25 4.95 -8.01
CA LEU A 37 -14.44 5.72 -8.44
C LEU A 37 -14.97 5.22 -9.77
N LEU A 38 -14.11 4.97 -10.76
CA LEU A 38 -14.50 4.43 -12.07
C LEU A 38 -15.06 3.00 -11.96
N ALA A 39 -14.45 2.19 -11.11
CA ALA A 39 -14.89 0.81 -10.89
C ALA A 39 -16.16 0.70 -10.04
N TYR A 40 -16.53 1.74 -9.28
CA TYR A 40 -17.59 1.69 -8.27
C TYR A 40 -18.95 1.22 -8.82
N ARG A 41 -19.27 1.59 -10.04
CA ARG A 41 -20.54 1.16 -10.70
C ARG A 41 -20.51 -0.30 -11.13
N GLN A 42 -19.33 -0.85 -11.40
CA GLN A 42 -19.15 -2.21 -11.90
C GLN A 42 -18.89 -3.22 -10.77
N PHE A 43 -18.23 -2.76 -9.70
CA PHE A 43 -17.88 -3.58 -8.55
C PHE A 43 -17.77 -2.75 -7.29
N ARG A 44 -18.59 -3.08 -6.29
CA ARG A 44 -18.52 -2.46 -4.96
C ARG A 44 -17.80 -3.40 -4.01
N PHE A 45 -16.69 -2.94 -3.50
CA PHE A 45 -15.94 -3.64 -2.47
C PHE A 45 -16.67 -3.62 -1.13
N SER A 46 -16.31 -4.54 -0.23
CA SER A 46 -16.75 -4.51 1.17
C SER A 46 -16.14 -3.30 1.91
N ALA A 47 -16.72 -2.97 3.07
CA ALA A 47 -16.19 -1.91 3.93
C ALA A 47 -14.74 -2.21 4.37
N ALA A 48 -14.43 -3.47 4.66
CA ALA A 48 -13.08 -3.90 5.00
C ALA A 48 -12.07 -3.64 3.87
N ALA A 49 -12.44 -3.98 2.62
CA ALA A 49 -11.60 -3.69 1.45
C ALA A 49 -11.38 -2.18 1.26
N TYR A 50 -12.43 -1.36 1.40
CA TYR A 50 -12.29 0.09 1.35
C TYR A 50 -11.42 0.63 2.50
N SER A 51 -11.44 -0.01 3.68
CA SER A 51 -10.56 0.38 4.79
C SER A 51 -9.09 0.09 4.47
N CYS A 52 -8.77 -1.01 3.80
CA CYS A 52 -7.41 -1.30 3.34
C CYS A 52 -6.90 -0.19 2.39
N PHE A 53 -7.69 0.16 1.37
CA PHE A 53 -7.35 1.25 0.46
C PHE A 53 -7.20 2.60 1.16
N PHE A 54 -8.06 2.88 2.12
CA PHE A 54 -8.04 4.14 2.86
C PHE A 54 -6.79 4.28 3.74
N VAL A 55 -6.44 3.25 4.51
CA VAL A 55 -5.26 3.26 5.38
C VAL A 55 -4.00 3.44 4.54
N TRP A 56 -3.84 2.67 3.47
CA TRP A 56 -2.70 2.83 2.57
C TRP A 56 -2.66 4.25 1.98
N SER A 57 -3.80 4.79 1.52
CA SER A 57 -3.82 6.16 0.96
C SER A 57 -3.36 7.21 1.97
N LEU A 58 -3.67 7.05 3.26
CA LEU A 58 -3.18 7.95 4.30
C LEU A 58 -1.67 7.83 4.51
N LEU A 59 -1.14 6.60 4.55
CA LEU A 59 0.31 6.37 4.65
C LEU A 59 1.04 6.97 3.44
N GLN A 60 0.52 6.76 2.23
CA GLN A 60 1.05 7.32 1.00
C GLN A 60 1.09 8.86 1.05
N ILE A 61 0.01 9.51 1.52
CA ILE A 61 -0.07 10.97 1.65
C ILE A 61 0.95 11.49 2.67
N ILE A 62 1.14 10.77 3.78
CA ILE A 62 2.14 11.11 4.80
C ILE A 62 3.55 10.95 4.22
N GLY A 63 3.85 9.82 3.60
CA GLY A 63 5.13 9.57 2.93
C GLY A 63 5.43 10.62 1.84
N ALA A 64 4.44 11.00 1.05
CA ALA A 64 4.59 12.04 0.04
C ALA A 64 4.97 13.40 0.63
N HIS A 65 4.42 13.77 1.80
CA HIS A 65 4.71 15.06 2.43
C HIS A 65 6.13 15.17 2.97
N TRP A 66 6.59 14.12 3.68
CA TRP A 66 7.89 14.12 4.39
C TRP A 66 9.02 13.48 3.58
N THR A 67 8.73 12.80 2.47
CA THR A 67 9.48 11.67 1.91
C THR A 67 9.48 10.48 2.89
N PHE A 68 9.44 9.24 2.37
CA PHE A 68 9.23 8.05 3.23
C PHE A 68 10.31 7.89 4.30
N GLU A 69 11.54 8.23 3.99
CA GLU A 69 12.69 8.14 4.90
C GLU A 69 12.72 9.21 6.00
N HIS A 70 11.99 10.34 5.83
CA HIS A 70 12.02 11.47 6.74
C HIS A 70 10.73 11.69 7.54
N VAL A 71 9.78 10.75 7.47
CA VAL A 71 8.58 10.81 8.31
C VAL A 71 8.97 10.82 9.79
N PRO A 72 8.45 11.74 10.64
CA PRO A 72 8.84 11.84 12.05
C PRO A 72 8.44 10.57 12.84
N MET A 73 9.39 9.66 13.03
CA MET A 73 9.22 8.38 13.71
C MET A 73 10.08 8.22 14.96
N ASP A 74 10.66 9.32 15.50
CA ASP A 74 11.56 9.29 16.65
C ASP A 74 10.93 8.62 17.88
N TRP A 75 9.62 8.78 18.04
CA TRP A 75 8.84 8.13 19.09
C TRP A 75 8.88 6.61 19.06
N LEU A 76 9.16 6.01 17.88
CA LEU A 76 9.28 4.58 17.67
C LEU A 76 10.74 4.15 17.53
N THR A 77 11.55 4.89 16.77
CA THR A 77 12.95 4.53 16.47
C THR A 77 13.83 4.63 17.70
N ALA A 78 13.70 5.70 18.50
CA ALA A 78 14.54 5.92 19.68
C ALA A 78 14.38 4.83 20.75
N PRO A 79 13.16 4.45 21.21
CA PRO A 79 13.03 3.40 22.22
C PRO A 79 13.40 2.00 21.73
N LEU A 80 13.34 1.74 20.40
CA LEU A 80 13.69 0.46 19.81
C LEU A 80 15.13 0.39 19.33
N GLY A 81 15.89 1.49 19.41
CA GLY A 81 17.27 1.57 18.92
C GLY A 81 17.39 1.31 17.41
N LEU A 82 16.39 1.75 16.63
CA LEU A 82 16.40 1.57 15.18
C LEU A 82 17.26 2.68 14.54
N GLU A 83 18.21 2.28 13.71
CA GLU A 83 19.05 3.20 12.95
C GLU A 83 18.34 3.74 11.70
N ARG A 84 17.42 2.95 11.15
CA ARG A 84 16.62 3.25 9.97
C ARG A 84 15.22 3.72 10.35
N ASN A 85 14.66 4.68 9.59
CA ASN A 85 13.25 5.02 9.66
C ASN A 85 12.41 3.87 9.10
N PRO A 86 11.48 3.29 9.89
CA PRO A 86 10.70 2.12 9.47
C PRO A 86 9.46 2.47 8.66
N PHE A 87 9.17 3.76 8.38
CA PHE A 87 7.91 4.17 7.77
C PHE A 87 7.68 3.53 6.41
N ASP A 88 8.69 3.45 5.60
CA ASP A 88 8.68 2.82 4.30
C ASP A 88 8.24 1.35 4.39
N ARG A 89 8.85 0.57 5.29
CA ARG A 89 8.46 -0.82 5.58
C ARG A 89 7.02 -0.96 6.05
N ILE A 90 6.52 0.01 6.83
CA ILE A 90 5.12 0.07 7.26
C ILE A 90 4.20 0.33 6.07
N ALA A 91 4.60 1.20 5.15
CA ALA A 91 3.85 1.48 3.94
C ALA A 91 3.79 0.25 3.01
N HIS A 92 4.91 -0.45 2.80
CA HIS A 92 4.97 -1.72 2.07
C HIS A 92 4.07 -2.79 2.71
N PHE A 93 4.16 -2.98 4.03
CA PHE A 93 3.24 -3.89 4.72
C PHE A 93 1.76 -3.55 4.46
N ALA A 94 1.42 -2.26 4.40
CA ALA A 94 0.06 -1.83 4.10
C ALA A 94 -0.33 -2.00 2.62
N VAL A 95 0.63 -1.94 1.66
CA VAL A 95 0.41 -2.38 0.27
C VAL A 95 -0.03 -3.84 0.24
N GLY A 96 0.61 -4.68 1.05
CA GLY A 96 0.22 -6.09 1.21
C GLY A 96 -1.26 -6.27 1.54
N TRP A 97 -1.90 -5.32 2.24
CA TRP A 97 -3.32 -5.40 2.57
C TRP A 97 -4.24 -5.38 1.36
N PHE A 98 -3.76 -4.97 0.20
CA PHE A 98 -4.52 -5.04 -1.05
C PHE A 98 -4.82 -6.48 -1.49
N ALA A 99 -4.16 -7.49 -0.91
CA ALA A 99 -4.54 -8.87 -1.14
C ALA A 99 -5.95 -9.21 -0.64
N PHE A 100 -6.48 -8.50 0.37
CA PHE A 100 -7.88 -8.64 0.81
C PHE A 100 -8.87 -8.24 -0.31
N PRO A 101 -8.87 -6.99 -0.81
CA PRO A 101 -9.76 -6.59 -1.91
C PRO A 101 -9.52 -7.36 -3.20
N LEU A 102 -8.29 -7.76 -3.52
CA LEU A 102 -8.02 -8.62 -4.68
C LEU A 102 -8.64 -10.00 -4.52
N SER A 103 -8.54 -10.62 -3.34
CA SER A 103 -9.18 -11.90 -3.02
C SER A 103 -10.70 -11.78 -3.17
N GLU A 104 -11.28 -10.69 -2.65
CA GLU A 104 -12.70 -10.38 -2.78
C GLU A 104 -13.12 -10.23 -4.25
N LEU A 105 -12.34 -9.50 -5.04
CA LEU A 105 -12.58 -9.29 -6.46
C LEU A 105 -12.54 -10.61 -7.23
N TYR A 106 -11.47 -11.39 -7.07
CA TYR A 106 -11.28 -12.65 -7.79
C TYR A 106 -12.39 -13.64 -7.50
N TRP A 107 -12.78 -13.75 -6.22
CA TRP A 107 -13.83 -14.65 -5.81
C TRP A 107 -15.23 -14.19 -6.23
N ARG A 108 -15.60 -12.94 -5.95
CA ARG A 108 -16.95 -12.41 -6.24
C ARG A 108 -17.25 -12.22 -7.72
N LYS A 109 -16.22 -11.95 -8.54
CA LYS A 109 -16.37 -11.90 -10.01
C LYS A 109 -16.34 -13.30 -10.64
N GLY A 110 -16.08 -14.35 -9.87
CA GLY A 110 -16.03 -15.72 -10.37
C GLY A 110 -14.79 -16.04 -11.22
N TYR A 111 -13.76 -15.19 -11.18
CA TYR A 111 -12.48 -15.48 -11.84
C TYR A 111 -11.83 -16.72 -11.23
N VAL A 112 -12.03 -16.91 -9.94
CA VAL A 112 -11.56 -18.07 -9.21
C VAL A 112 -12.71 -18.61 -8.35
N ARG A 113 -13.01 -19.91 -8.47
CA ARG A 113 -14.13 -20.53 -7.75
C ARG A 113 -13.82 -20.82 -6.27
N SER A 114 -12.58 -21.08 -5.94
CA SER A 114 -12.13 -21.37 -4.57
C SER A 114 -11.67 -20.09 -3.86
N ARG A 115 -12.18 -19.83 -2.67
CA ARG A 115 -11.72 -18.71 -1.83
C ARG A 115 -10.23 -18.82 -1.49
N ILE A 116 -9.76 -20.05 -1.22
CA ILE A 116 -8.34 -20.30 -0.92
C ILE A 116 -7.48 -19.96 -2.14
N LEU A 117 -7.88 -20.38 -3.33
CA LEU A 117 -7.17 -20.04 -4.57
C LEU A 117 -7.24 -18.54 -4.86
N ALA A 118 -8.37 -17.87 -4.58
CA ALA A 118 -8.49 -16.42 -4.74
C ALA A 118 -7.52 -15.68 -3.81
N ALA A 119 -7.42 -16.10 -2.55
CA ALA A 119 -6.45 -15.59 -1.59
C ALA A 119 -5.00 -15.86 -2.04
N PHE A 120 -4.70 -17.07 -2.50
CA PHE A 120 -3.38 -17.42 -3.04
C PHE A 120 -2.98 -16.54 -4.23
N PHE A 121 -3.86 -16.40 -5.22
CA PHE A 121 -3.57 -15.54 -6.38
C PHE A 121 -3.46 -14.07 -5.99
N ALA A 122 -4.21 -13.59 -5.02
CA ALA A 122 -4.08 -12.23 -4.52
C ALA A 122 -2.70 -11.99 -3.88
N VAL A 123 -2.21 -12.94 -3.04
CA VAL A 123 -0.84 -12.87 -2.48
C VAL A 123 0.20 -12.87 -3.61
N MET A 124 0.08 -13.77 -4.59
CA MET A 124 1.00 -13.80 -5.72
C MET A 124 0.98 -12.52 -6.55
N THR A 125 -0.21 -11.92 -6.73
CA THR A 125 -0.34 -10.62 -7.43
C THR A 125 0.40 -9.52 -6.67
N ILE A 126 0.25 -9.45 -5.33
CA ILE A 126 0.97 -8.46 -4.52
C ILE A 126 2.48 -8.64 -4.66
N ILE A 127 2.99 -9.87 -4.50
CA ILE A 127 4.43 -10.14 -4.62
C ILE A 127 4.95 -9.75 -6.02
N ALA A 128 4.19 -10.05 -7.07
CA ALA A 128 4.56 -9.68 -8.44
C ALA A 128 4.57 -8.15 -8.63
N MET A 129 3.58 -7.44 -8.08
CA MET A 129 3.51 -5.98 -8.15
C MET A 129 4.61 -5.32 -7.33
N ALA A 130 4.91 -5.84 -6.13
CA ALA A 130 6.03 -5.40 -5.32
C ALA A 130 7.36 -5.54 -6.08
N GLY A 131 7.65 -6.73 -6.65
CA GLY A 131 8.85 -6.92 -7.44
C GLY A 131 8.95 -6.02 -8.68
N LEU A 132 7.82 -5.71 -9.34
CA LEU A 132 7.78 -4.74 -10.44
C LEU A 132 8.04 -3.32 -9.93
N TRP A 133 7.56 -2.96 -8.76
CA TRP A 133 7.79 -1.66 -8.15
C TRP A 133 9.28 -1.45 -7.86
N GLU A 134 9.95 -2.42 -7.23
CA GLU A 134 11.38 -2.37 -6.97
C GLU A 134 12.22 -2.23 -8.25
N ILE A 135 11.76 -2.84 -9.35
CA ILE A 135 12.39 -2.65 -10.66
C ILE A 135 12.21 -1.21 -11.17
N VAL A 136 11.04 -0.61 -10.95
CA VAL A 136 10.77 0.80 -11.32
C VAL A 136 11.66 1.73 -10.51
N GLU A 137 11.79 1.53 -9.21
CA GLU A 137 12.67 2.32 -8.33
C GLU A 137 14.14 2.21 -8.76
N TRP A 138 14.60 1.01 -8.99
CA TRP A 138 15.95 0.77 -9.51
C TRP A 138 16.18 1.47 -10.85
N LEU A 139 15.26 1.36 -11.81
CA LEU A 139 15.38 2.03 -13.12
C LEU A 139 15.40 3.56 -12.98
N TYR A 140 14.54 4.12 -12.12
CA TYR A 140 14.54 5.55 -11.86
C TYR A 140 15.88 6.00 -11.28
N ALA A 141 16.40 5.30 -10.27
CA ALA A 141 17.68 5.60 -9.66
C ALA A 141 18.85 5.53 -10.66
N VAL A 142 18.82 4.57 -11.61
CA VAL A 142 19.85 4.44 -12.67
C VAL A 142 19.76 5.56 -13.70
N ILE A 143 18.54 5.98 -14.08
CA ILE A 143 18.32 6.98 -15.14
C ILE A 143 18.54 8.40 -14.63
N ASP A 144 17.96 8.75 -13.48
CA ASP A 144 18.03 10.09 -12.93
C ASP A 144 19.37 10.33 -12.21
N GLY A 145 19.87 9.30 -11.54
CA GLY A 145 21.15 9.31 -10.82
C GLY A 145 21.20 10.27 -9.64
N GLY A 146 22.36 10.36 -9.00
CA GLY A 146 22.65 11.34 -7.96
C GLY A 146 21.72 11.27 -6.74
N GLU A 147 21.56 12.43 -6.06
CA GLU A 147 20.79 12.53 -4.81
C GLU A 147 19.28 12.26 -5.00
N ALA A 148 18.69 12.66 -6.14
CA ALA A 148 17.27 12.45 -6.41
C ALA A 148 16.96 10.98 -6.61
N GLY A 149 17.80 10.23 -7.34
CA GLY A 149 17.66 8.79 -7.51
C GLY A 149 17.82 8.04 -6.19
N ALA A 150 18.78 8.42 -5.37
CA ALA A 150 18.98 7.83 -4.04
C ALA A 150 17.82 8.11 -3.09
N ALA A 151 17.26 9.32 -3.12
CA ALA A 151 16.10 9.71 -2.31
C ALA A 151 14.81 8.98 -2.74
N PHE A 152 14.66 8.71 -4.04
CA PHE A 152 13.52 7.93 -4.55
C PHE A 152 13.62 6.46 -4.15
N LEU A 153 14.84 5.90 -4.20
CA LEU A 153 15.09 4.53 -3.78
C LEU A 153 14.82 4.31 -2.29
N GLY A 154 15.00 5.34 -1.45
CA GLY A 154 14.68 5.31 -0.02
C GLY A 154 15.46 4.29 0.80
N SER A 155 16.52 3.69 0.25
CA SER A 155 17.22 2.54 0.84
C SER A 155 17.89 2.82 2.18
N GLN A 156 18.16 4.08 2.51
CA GLN A 156 18.82 4.49 3.77
C GLN A 156 20.11 3.67 4.07
N GLY A 157 20.82 3.25 3.01
CA GLY A 157 22.05 2.46 3.11
C GLY A 157 21.85 0.95 3.29
N ASP A 158 20.63 0.44 3.22
CA ASP A 158 20.35 -1.00 3.27
C ASP A 158 20.49 -1.62 1.87
N GLU A 159 21.49 -2.44 1.64
CA GLU A 159 21.71 -3.12 0.36
C GLU A 159 20.63 -4.18 0.01
N TRP A 160 19.85 -4.61 1.01
CA TRP A 160 18.77 -5.58 0.88
C TRP A 160 17.38 -4.94 0.95
N ASP A 161 17.29 -3.65 0.66
CA ASP A 161 16.07 -2.87 0.80
C ASP A 161 14.92 -3.48 -0.02
N ALA A 162 15.10 -3.59 -1.32
CA ALA A 162 14.13 -4.15 -2.24
C ALA A 162 13.58 -5.52 -1.80
N GLN A 163 14.48 -6.42 -1.34
CA GLN A 163 14.06 -7.76 -0.90
C GLN A 163 13.26 -7.72 0.40
N LYS A 164 13.61 -6.80 1.31
CA LYS A 164 12.91 -6.64 2.58
C LYS A 164 11.56 -5.96 2.39
N ASP A 165 11.43 -5.04 1.43
CA ASP A 165 10.18 -4.38 1.08
C ASP A 165 9.22 -5.36 0.41
N ILE A 166 9.68 -6.17 -0.54
CA ILE A 166 8.89 -7.30 -1.09
C ILE A 166 8.45 -8.27 0.04
N LEU A 167 9.32 -8.52 1.03
CA LEU A 167 8.96 -9.37 2.17
C LEU A 167 7.88 -8.73 3.04
N CYS A 168 7.93 -7.41 3.29
CA CYS A 168 6.89 -6.67 4.00
C CYS A 168 5.55 -6.74 3.27
N ASP A 169 5.55 -6.51 1.95
CA ASP A 169 4.37 -6.66 1.09
C ASP A 169 3.79 -8.08 1.18
N ALA A 170 4.64 -9.09 1.02
CA ALA A 170 4.22 -10.49 1.10
C ALA A 170 3.62 -10.84 2.46
N PHE A 171 4.23 -10.38 3.54
CA PHE A 171 3.72 -10.62 4.89
C PHE A 171 2.38 -9.93 5.12
N GLY A 172 2.25 -8.67 4.73
CA GLY A 172 0.98 -7.93 4.74
C GLY A 172 -0.11 -8.64 3.92
N ALA A 173 0.26 -9.16 2.73
CA ALA A 173 -0.65 -9.89 1.86
C ALA A 173 -1.14 -11.20 2.49
N VAL A 174 -0.26 -11.96 3.14
CA VAL A 174 -0.63 -13.19 3.86
C VAL A 174 -1.57 -12.85 5.02
N CYS A 175 -1.25 -11.84 5.82
CA CYS A 175 -2.10 -11.40 6.94
C CYS A 175 -3.51 -11.00 6.45
N SER A 176 -3.60 -10.16 5.44
CA SER A 176 -4.88 -9.67 4.93
C SER A 176 -5.69 -10.76 4.20
N SER A 177 -5.03 -11.67 3.49
CA SER A 177 -5.68 -12.84 2.88
C SER A 177 -6.20 -13.82 3.91
N THR A 178 -5.48 -14.00 5.02
CA THR A 178 -5.97 -14.81 6.16
C THR A 178 -7.22 -14.17 6.77
N LEU A 179 -7.24 -12.85 6.92
CA LEU A 179 -8.42 -12.11 7.35
C LEU A 179 -9.60 -12.33 6.37
N PHE A 180 -9.37 -12.22 5.05
CA PHE A 180 -10.39 -12.50 4.04
C PHE A 180 -10.96 -13.93 4.18
N LEU A 181 -10.13 -14.93 4.43
CA LEU A 181 -10.57 -16.31 4.61
C LEU A 181 -11.37 -16.51 5.91
N SER A 182 -11.07 -15.73 6.95
CA SER A 182 -11.74 -15.76 8.25
C SER A 182 -13.10 -15.04 8.23
N CYS A 183 -13.31 -14.10 7.30
CA CYS A 183 -14.59 -13.43 7.13
C CYS A 183 -15.67 -14.43 6.70
N ASN A 184 -16.91 -14.26 7.21
CA ASN A 184 -18.01 -15.21 7.20
C ASN A 184 -18.26 -15.84 5.81
N ARG A 185 -18.30 -17.17 5.75
CA ARG A 185 -18.38 -17.98 4.54
C ARG A 185 -19.76 -17.96 3.86
N ASN A 186 -20.79 -17.44 4.52
CA ASN A 186 -22.18 -17.78 4.20
C ASN A 186 -22.94 -16.76 3.36
N GLU A 187 -22.34 -15.61 2.99
CA GLU A 187 -23.03 -14.65 2.12
C GLU A 187 -22.12 -14.16 0.99
N PRO A 188 -22.47 -14.41 -0.28
CA PRO A 188 -21.83 -13.73 -1.40
C PRO A 188 -22.13 -12.23 -1.30
N GLY A 189 -21.15 -11.44 -0.90
CA GLY A 189 -21.23 -9.99 -0.90
C GLY A 189 -21.29 -9.30 0.47
N ASN A 190 -21.39 -10.00 1.58
CA ASN A 190 -21.45 -9.39 2.91
C ASN A 190 -20.31 -9.91 3.80
N CYS A 191 -19.10 -9.37 3.63
CA CYS A 191 -18.05 -9.50 4.63
C CYS A 191 -18.43 -8.66 5.85
N ARG A 192 -19.24 -9.20 6.75
CA ARG A 192 -19.35 -8.67 8.11
C ARG A 192 -18.11 -9.10 8.89
N CYS A 193 -17.02 -8.39 8.68
CA CYS A 193 -15.93 -8.42 9.64
C CYS A 193 -16.38 -7.56 10.82
N ILE A 194 -16.75 -8.24 11.92
CA ILE A 194 -16.87 -7.71 13.28
C ILE A 194 -17.68 -6.41 13.38
N SER A 195 -18.99 -6.55 13.57
CA SER A 195 -19.78 -5.58 14.33
C SER A 195 -19.99 -6.18 15.73
N THR A 196 -19.15 -5.82 16.64
CA THR A 196 -19.48 -5.76 18.07
C THR A 196 -19.51 -4.31 18.46
#